data_20f587be2cace0097afc756071d971aa
#
_entry.id   20f587be2cace0097afc756071d971aa
#
_cell.length_a   1.000
_cell.length_b   1.000
_cell.length_c   1.000
_cell.angle_alpha   90.00
_cell.angle_beta   90.00
_cell.angle_gamma   90.00
#
_symmetry.space_group_name_H-M   'P 1'
#
loop_
_entity.id
_entity.type
_entity.pdbx_description
1 polymer ?
#
loop_
_entity_poly.entity_id
_entity_poly.type
_entity_poly.pdbx_seq_one_letter_code
_entity_poly.pdbx_strand_id
1 'polypeptide(L)'
;MNIYVLVKQVPDTETKIKPSADGTYIETTSIKWIMNPYDEFAVEQALQIKTAKPEANVTVVRVGGTKDTEALRTAMAMGADDAILVEAPDNLDSYATAKALKGAIEKTGKAPTIILSGKQAIDDDCLQVPQLLAQMLNLPSVSVVVGFELSGDTLKVKREVEGGSLEVYEMKTPALVACNKGLNTPRYASLPGIMKAKKKPLTTY
;
A
#
# COMPACT_ATOMS: atom_id res chain seq x y z
N MET A 1 -17.82 -4.30 1.63
CA MET A 1 -16.89 -3.20 1.28
C MET A 1 -15.56 -3.81 0.87
N ASN A 2 -15.01 -3.44 -0.31
CA ASN A 2 -13.70 -3.94 -0.78
C ASN A 2 -12.65 -2.84 -0.59
N ILE A 3 -11.68 -3.10 0.25
CA ILE A 3 -10.56 -2.20 0.53
C ILE A 3 -9.30 -2.82 -0.07
N TYR A 4 -8.65 -2.11 -0.98
CA TYR A 4 -7.36 -2.50 -1.52
C TYR A 4 -6.26 -1.65 -0.85
N VAL A 5 -5.18 -2.29 -0.45
CA VAL A 5 -4.01 -1.61 0.11
C VAL A 5 -2.80 -1.92 -0.76
N LEU A 6 -2.21 -0.89 -1.32
CA LEU A 6 -1.00 -1.01 -2.11
C LEU A 6 0.19 -1.06 -1.18
N VAL A 7 1.06 -2.05 -1.34
CA VAL A 7 2.27 -2.19 -0.53
C VAL A 7 3.49 -2.40 -1.41
N LYS A 8 4.59 -1.75 -1.08
CA LYS A 8 5.89 -1.94 -1.72
C LYS A 8 6.86 -2.58 -0.74
N GLN A 9 7.73 -3.42 -1.24
CA GLN A 9 8.87 -3.94 -0.51
C GLN A 9 10.09 -3.09 -0.83
N VAL A 10 10.77 -2.60 0.19
CA VAL A 10 11.89 -1.67 0.08
C VAL A 10 13.06 -2.13 0.95
N PRO A 11 14.29 -1.71 0.67
CA PRO A 11 15.40 -1.92 1.58
C PRO A 11 15.12 -1.32 2.95
N ASP A 12 15.52 -2.01 4.02
CA ASP A 12 15.46 -1.49 5.38
C ASP A 12 16.25 -0.16 5.46
N THR A 13 15.76 0.79 6.23
CA THR A 13 16.36 2.12 6.40
C THR A 13 17.80 2.11 6.92
N GLU A 14 18.22 1.03 7.57
CA GLU A 14 19.60 0.82 8.05
C GLU A 14 20.51 0.18 7.00
N THR A 15 20.01 -0.12 5.80
CA THR A 15 20.77 -0.81 4.75
C THR A 15 21.87 0.08 4.20
N LYS A 16 23.10 -0.44 4.20
CA LYS A 16 24.23 0.19 3.49
C LYS A 16 24.12 -0.16 2.01
N ILE A 17 23.57 0.75 1.22
CA ILE A 17 23.42 0.58 -0.22
C ILE A 17 24.78 0.57 -0.91
N LYS A 18 24.99 -0.43 -1.79
CA LYS A 18 26.17 -0.55 -2.65
C LYS A 18 25.72 -0.68 -4.10
N PRO A 19 26.44 -0.08 -5.06
CA PRO A 19 26.21 -0.33 -6.48
C PRO A 19 26.45 -1.80 -6.82
N SER A 20 25.70 -2.32 -7.79
CA SER A 20 25.99 -3.63 -8.42
C SER A 20 27.33 -3.60 -9.17
N ALA A 21 27.91 -4.75 -9.45
CA ALA A 21 29.21 -4.84 -10.12
C ALA A 21 29.24 -4.18 -11.51
N ASP A 22 28.09 -4.16 -12.19
CA ASP A 22 27.91 -3.53 -13.50
C ASP A 22 27.49 -2.04 -13.41
N GLY A 23 27.27 -1.52 -12.20
CA GLY A 23 26.89 -0.14 -11.94
C GLY A 23 25.48 0.26 -12.39
N THR A 24 24.67 -0.71 -12.81
CA THR A 24 23.30 -0.43 -13.36
C THR A 24 22.23 -0.41 -12.28
N TYR A 25 22.48 -1.02 -11.11
CA TYR A 25 21.51 -1.13 -10.01
C TYR A 25 22.24 -1.21 -8.65
N ILE A 26 21.52 -1.54 -7.60
CA ILE A 26 22.09 -1.83 -6.28
C ILE A 26 22.34 -3.31 -6.12
N GLU A 27 23.35 -3.67 -5.30
CA GLU A 27 23.56 -5.06 -4.90
C GLU A 27 22.48 -5.48 -3.91
N THR A 28 21.77 -6.61 -4.21
CA THR A 28 20.59 -7.03 -3.45
C THR A 28 20.84 -8.21 -2.51
N THR A 29 22.00 -8.90 -2.62
CA THR A 29 22.26 -10.17 -1.91
C THR A 29 22.28 -10.06 -0.38
N SER A 30 22.63 -8.88 0.16
CA SER A 30 22.72 -8.64 1.61
C SER A 30 21.66 -7.70 2.15
N ILE A 31 20.66 -7.33 1.34
CA ILE A 31 19.61 -6.39 1.74
C ILE A 31 18.57 -7.10 2.60
N LYS A 32 18.28 -6.53 3.76
CA LYS A 32 17.08 -6.85 4.51
C LYS A 32 15.92 -6.05 3.91
N TRP A 33 14.93 -6.76 3.40
CA TRP A 33 13.74 -6.17 2.80
C TRP A 33 12.63 -6.01 3.84
N ILE A 34 11.95 -4.89 3.80
CA ILE A 34 10.82 -4.57 4.69
C ILE A 34 9.62 -4.05 3.88
N MET A 35 8.44 -4.06 4.46
CA MET A 35 7.33 -3.29 3.93
C MET A 35 7.64 -1.80 4.06
N ASN A 36 7.34 -1.03 3.01
CA ASN A 36 7.54 0.42 3.03
C ASN A 36 6.84 1.05 4.25
N PRO A 37 7.55 1.85 5.07
CA PRO A 37 7.00 2.42 6.30
C PRO A 37 5.73 3.24 6.10
N TYR A 38 5.58 3.94 4.97
CA TYR A 38 4.33 4.68 4.70
C TYR A 38 3.16 3.75 4.41
N ASP A 39 3.40 2.56 3.87
CA ASP A 39 2.35 1.57 3.59
C ASP A 39 1.82 0.93 4.87
N GLU A 40 2.61 0.89 5.96
CA GLU A 40 2.15 0.44 7.27
C GLU A 40 0.97 1.28 7.79
N PHE A 41 1.01 2.60 7.58
CA PHE A 41 -0.11 3.49 7.93
C PHE A 41 -1.36 3.19 7.09
N ALA A 42 -1.17 2.84 5.82
CA ALA A 42 -2.27 2.47 4.93
C ALA A 42 -2.90 1.13 5.34
N VAL A 43 -2.08 0.12 5.66
CA VAL A 43 -2.56 -1.18 6.18
C VAL A 43 -3.31 -0.97 7.49
N GLU A 44 -2.75 -0.21 8.44
CA GLU A 44 -3.42 0.07 9.71
C GLU A 44 -4.76 0.78 9.50
N GLN A 45 -4.82 1.77 8.59
CA GLN A 45 -6.07 2.46 8.30
C GLN A 45 -7.14 1.52 7.74
N ALA A 46 -6.76 0.61 6.85
CA ALA A 46 -7.67 -0.42 6.34
C ALA A 46 -8.21 -1.33 7.46
N LEU A 47 -7.34 -1.72 8.40
CA LEU A 47 -7.70 -2.56 9.53
C LEU A 47 -8.59 -1.84 10.55
N GLN A 48 -8.42 -0.53 10.74
CA GLN A 48 -9.31 0.29 11.56
C GLN A 48 -10.70 0.38 10.92
N ILE A 49 -10.79 0.58 9.59
CA ILE A 49 -12.07 0.54 8.87
C ILE A 49 -12.73 -0.83 9.05
N LYS A 50 -11.98 -1.91 8.87
CA LYS A 50 -12.50 -3.28 9.06
C LYS A 50 -12.96 -3.54 10.49
N THR A 51 -12.28 -2.99 11.50
CA THR A 51 -12.73 -3.10 12.90
C THR A 51 -14.09 -2.42 13.12
N ALA A 52 -14.29 -1.26 12.49
CA ALA A 52 -15.57 -0.54 12.56
C ALA A 52 -16.66 -1.14 11.65
N LYS A 53 -16.25 -1.83 10.56
CA LYS A 53 -17.13 -2.47 9.57
C LYS A 53 -16.64 -3.89 9.29
N PRO A 54 -17.03 -4.88 10.12
CA PRO A 54 -16.49 -6.25 10.05
C PRO A 54 -16.73 -6.98 8.72
N GLU A 55 -17.73 -6.54 7.94
CA GLU A 55 -18.01 -7.03 6.59
C GLU A 55 -17.01 -6.54 5.53
N ALA A 56 -16.11 -5.63 5.88
CA ALA A 56 -15.10 -5.15 4.95
C ALA A 56 -14.02 -6.22 4.72
N ASN A 57 -13.68 -6.43 3.45
CA ASN A 57 -12.56 -7.27 3.03
C ASN A 57 -11.34 -6.39 2.71
N VAL A 58 -10.21 -6.69 3.31
CA VAL A 58 -8.93 -6.01 3.10
C VAL A 58 -8.02 -6.88 2.25
N THR A 59 -7.75 -6.45 1.03
CA THR A 59 -6.85 -7.13 0.08
C THR A 59 -5.59 -6.27 -0.11
N VAL A 60 -4.44 -6.81 0.24
CA VAL A 60 -3.15 -6.16 -0.03
C VAL A 60 -2.63 -6.55 -1.41
N VAL A 61 -2.09 -5.58 -2.14
CA VAL A 61 -1.61 -5.79 -3.52
C VAL A 61 -0.19 -5.26 -3.65
N ARG A 62 0.69 -6.05 -4.23
CA ARG A 62 2.08 -5.70 -4.54
C ARG A 62 2.41 -6.06 -5.99
N VAL A 63 3.19 -5.20 -6.65
CA VAL A 63 3.85 -5.48 -7.93
C VAL A 63 5.32 -5.80 -7.67
N GLY A 64 5.87 -6.84 -8.29
CA GLY A 64 7.30 -7.19 -8.19
C GLY A 64 7.57 -8.68 -8.36
N GLY A 65 8.79 -9.09 -8.08
CA GLY A 65 9.24 -10.47 -8.27
C GLY A 65 8.60 -11.48 -7.32
N THR A 66 8.54 -12.74 -7.75
CA THR A 66 7.91 -13.84 -7.00
C THR A 66 8.62 -14.20 -5.69
N LYS A 67 9.91 -13.90 -5.58
CA LYS A 67 10.72 -14.23 -4.38
C LYS A 67 10.42 -13.33 -3.19
N ASP A 68 9.87 -12.14 -3.44
CA ASP A 68 9.76 -11.07 -2.44
C ASP A 68 8.32 -10.90 -1.96
N THR A 69 7.87 -11.81 -1.11
CA THR A 69 6.51 -11.77 -0.56
C THR A 69 6.46 -11.22 0.88
N GLU A 70 7.57 -10.73 1.41
CA GLU A 70 7.70 -10.31 2.81
C GLU A 70 6.69 -9.22 3.18
N ALA A 71 6.58 -8.16 2.37
CA ALA A 71 5.64 -7.08 2.61
C ALA A 71 4.17 -7.57 2.63
N LEU A 72 3.80 -8.46 1.70
CA LEU A 72 2.46 -9.07 1.68
C LEU A 72 2.22 -9.94 2.91
N ARG A 73 3.21 -10.74 3.31
CA ARG A 73 3.12 -11.60 4.51
C ARG A 73 3.01 -10.77 5.79
N THR A 74 3.75 -9.67 5.87
CA THR A 74 3.68 -8.73 7.00
C THR A 74 2.29 -8.10 7.09
N ALA A 75 1.74 -7.58 6.00
CA ALA A 75 0.39 -7.01 5.99
C ALA A 75 -0.69 -8.03 6.38
N MET A 76 -0.58 -9.28 5.89
CA MET A 76 -1.48 -10.36 6.32
C MET A 76 -1.31 -10.71 7.79
N ALA A 77 -0.09 -10.66 8.32
CA ALA A 77 0.17 -10.92 9.73
C ALA A 77 -0.39 -9.81 10.64
N MET A 78 -0.46 -8.58 10.14
CA MET A 78 -1.16 -7.46 10.79
C MET A 78 -2.68 -7.66 10.81
N GLY A 79 -3.26 -8.38 9.82
CA GLY A 79 -4.69 -8.69 9.82
C GLY A 79 -5.41 -8.58 8.48
N ALA A 80 -4.71 -8.32 7.37
CA ALA A 80 -5.30 -8.33 6.04
C ALA A 80 -5.86 -9.72 5.68
N ASP A 81 -6.96 -9.74 4.91
CA ASP A 81 -7.67 -10.97 4.56
C ASP A 81 -7.00 -11.72 3.42
N ASP A 82 -6.73 -11.01 2.35
CA ASP A 82 -6.21 -11.53 1.10
C ASP A 82 -4.95 -10.78 0.65
N ALA A 83 -4.15 -11.44 -0.16
CA ALA A 83 -2.97 -10.82 -0.75
C ALA A 83 -2.82 -11.20 -2.22
N ILE A 84 -2.48 -10.22 -3.05
CA ILE A 84 -2.24 -10.37 -4.48
C ILE A 84 -0.79 -9.94 -4.78
N LEU A 85 -0.04 -10.84 -5.39
CA LEU A 85 1.23 -10.54 -6.03
C LEU A 85 0.98 -10.38 -7.53
N VAL A 86 1.32 -9.22 -8.05
CA VAL A 86 1.37 -8.99 -9.50
C VAL A 86 2.80 -9.22 -9.93
N GLU A 87 3.03 -10.36 -10.62
CA GLU A 87 4.37 -10.73 -11.05
C GLU A 87 4.88 -9.82 -12.17
N ALA A 88 5.97 -9.13 -11.90
CA ALA A 88 6.58 -8.20 -12.81
C ALA A 88 8.07 -8.01 -12.49
N PRO A 89 8.87 -7.49 -13.44
CA PRO A 89 10.25 -7.06 -13.14
C PRO A 89 10.29 -6.03 -12.01
N ASP A 90 11.34 -6.08 -11.18
CA ASP A 90 11.47 -5.19 -10.01
C ASP A 90 11.78 -3.72 -10.36
N ASN A 91 12.15 -3.45 -11.62
CA ASN A 91 12.54 -2.12 -12.11
C ASN A 91 11.48 -1.42 -12.96
N LEU A 92 10.19 -1.70 -12.72
CA LEU A 92 9.11 -0.97 -13.39
C LEU A 92 9.09 0.49 -12.95
N ASP A 93 8.83 1.38 -13.91
CA ASP A 93 8.54 2.77 -13.60
C ASP A 93 7.15 2.93 -12.93
N SER A 94 6.88 4.14 -12.45
CA SER A 94 5.62 4.44 -11.74
C SER A 94 4.38 4.23 -12.62
N TYR A 95 4.48 4.50 -13.94
CA TYR A 95 3.35 4.34 -14.86
C TYR A 95 3.05 2.86 -15.10
N ALA A 96 4.06 2.05 -15.39
CA ALA A 96 3.90 0.61 -15.60
C ALA A 96 3.41 -0.08 -14.32
N THR A 97 3.92 0.33 -13.16
CA THR A 97 3.46 -0.15 -11.85
C THR A 97 1.97 0.18 -11.63
N ALA A 98 1.55 1.41 -11.87
CA ALA A 98 0.14 1.79 -11.73
C ALA A 98 -0.77 1.02 -12.70
N LYS A 99 -0.32 0.79 -13.94
CA LYS A 99 -1.04 -0.01 -14.94
C LYS A 99 -1.18 -1.47 -14.51
N ALA A 100 -0.14 -2.07 -13.96
CA ALA A 100 -0.16 -3.43 -13.43
C ALA A 100 -1.12 -3.57 -12.25
N LEU A 101 -1.09 -2.62 -11.30
CA LEU A 101 -2.03 -2.54 -10.18
C LEU A 101 -3.48 -2.43 -10.64
N LYS A 102 -3.75 -1.54 -11.62
CA LYS A 102 -5.08 -1.42 -12.23
C LYS A 102 -5.57 -2.75 -12.78
N GLY A 103 -4.76 -3.39 -13.62
CA GLY A 103 -5.12 -4.69 -14.22
C GLY A 103 -5.40 -5.76 -13.17
N ALA A 104 -4.61 -5.81 -12.10
CA ALA A 104 -4.80 -6.75 -11.02
C ALA A 104 -6.10 -6.51 -10.25
N ILE A 105 -6.42 -5.26 -9.92
CA ILE A 105 -7.67 -4.89 -9.23
C ILE A 105 -8.87 -5.26 -10.11
N GLU A 106 -8.84 -4.91 -11.40
CA GLU A 106 -9.91 -5.25 -12.36
C GLU A 106 -10.10 -6.77 -12.50
N LYS A 107 -9.00 -7.53 -12.54
CA LYS A 107 -9.01 -9.00 -12.66
C LYS A 107 -9.68 -9.69 -11.46
N THR A 108 -9.71 -9.06 -10.27
CA THR A 108 -10.43 -9.62 -9.13
C THR A 108 -11.95 -9.69 -9.35
N GLY A 109 -12.51 -8.89 -10.25
CA GLY A 109 -13.95 -8.71 -10.45
C GLY A 109 -14.66 -8.01 -9.28
N LYS A 110 -13.90 -7.53 -8.27
CA LYS A 110 -14.44 -6.85 -7.09
C LYS A 110 -14.10 -5.36 -7.16
N ALA A 111 -15.09 -4.53 -7.48
CA ALA A 111 -14.88 -3.09 -7.55
C ALA A 111 -14.35 -2.53 -6.20
N PRO A 112 -13.33 -1.66 -6.21
CA PRO A 112 -12.83 -1.06 -5.00
C PRO A 112 -13.86 -0.09 -4.41
N THR A 113 -14.00 -0.10 -3.09
CA THR A 113 -14.70 0.97 -2.36
C THR A 113 -13.68 2.03 -1.93
N ILE A 114 -12.52 1.59 -1.42
CA ILE A 114 -11.41 2.45 -1.02
C ILE A 114 -10.12 1.78 -1.45
N ILE A 115 -9.20 2.57 -2.01
CA ILE A 115 -7.82 2.17 -2.23
C ILE A 115 -6.95 3.01 -1.28
N LEU A 116 -6.10 2.34 -0.51
CA LEU A 116 -5.15 2.97 0.39
C LEU A 116 -3.72 2.65 -0.06
N SER A 117 -2.81 3.57 0.15
CA SER A 117 -1.38 3.39 -0.08
C SER A 117 -0.57 4.27 0.87
N GLY A 118 0.71 4.04 1.01
CA GLY A 118 1.63 5.07 1.48
C GLY A 118 1.69 6.24 0.49
N LYS A 119 2.05 7.42 0.97
CA LYS A 119 2.21 8.60 0.08
C LYS A 119 3.32 8.39 -0.96
N GLN A 120 4.36 7.66 -0.59
CA GLN A 120 5.56 7.41 -1.38
C GLN A 120 6.25 6.15 -0.89
N ALA A 121 7.16 5.60 -1.67
CA ALA A 121 8.11 4.58 -1.23
C ALA A 121 9.44 5.27 -0.83
N ILE A 122 10.09 4.79 0.23
CA ILE A 122 11.31 5.42 0.78
C ILE A 122 12.56 5.19 -0.06
N ASP A 123 12.49 4.31 -1.06
CA ASP A 123 13.61 3.98 -1.95
C ASP A 123 13.69 4.88 -3.19
N ASP A 124 12.58 5.46 -3.62
CA ASP A 124 12.53 6.31 -4.83
C ASP A 124 11.90 7.70 -4.61
N ASP A 125 11.13 7.88 -3.54
CA ASP A 125 10.44 9.12 -3.17
C ASP A 125 9.62 9.78 -4.29
N CYS A 126 9.16 9.01 -5.28
CA CYS A 126 8.52 9.55 -6.49
C CYS A 126 7.12 10.15 -6.27
N LEU A 127 6.34 9.71 -5.28
CA LEU A 127 4.95 10.15 -5.01
C LEU A 127 4.00 10.03 -6.23
N GLN A 128 4.19 9.09 -7.15
CA GLN A 128 3.48 9.06 -8.42
C GLN A 128 2.43 7.94 -8.54
N VAL A 129 2.76 6.73 -8.05
CA VAL A 129 1.94 5.54 -8.29
C VAL A 129 0.49 5.70 -7.82
N PRO A 130 0.19 6.22 -6.62
CA PRO A 130 -1.19 6.37 -6.16
C PRO A 130 -2.01 7.29 -7.06
N GLN A 131 -1.46 8.44 -7.43
CA GLN A 131 -2.14 9.43 -8.27
C GLN A 131 -2.37 8.92 -9.70
N LEU A 132 -1.37 8.23 -10.28
CA LEU A 132 -1.51 7.60 -11.59
C LEU A 132 -2.60 6.52 -11.58
N LEU A 133 -2.62 5.67 -10.55
CA LEU A 133 -3.64 4.64 -10.42
C LEU A 133 -5.03 5.25 -10.25
N ALA A 134 -5.18 6.28 -9.42
CA ALA A 134 -6.45 6.98 -9.22
C ALA A 134 -6.97 7.55 -10.54
N GLN A 135 -6.09 8.22 -11.30
CA GLN A 135 -6.45 8.75 -12.62
C GLN A 135 -6.85 7.65 -13.61
N MET A 136 -6.10 6.52 -13.65
CA MET A 136 -6.41 5.39 -14.52
C MET A 136 -7.74 4.71 -14.19
N LEU A 137 -8.15 4.73 -12.91
CA LEU A 137 -9.42 4.19 -12.42
C LEU A 137 -10.55 5.22 -12.38
N ASN A 138 -10.28 6.48 -12.77
CA ASN A 138 -11.20 7.61 -12.70
C ASN A 138 -11.77 7.81 -11.28
N LEU A 139 -10.90 7.76 -10.26
CA LEU A 139 -11.25 7.93 -8.86
C LEU A 139 -10.75 9.27 -8.32
N PRO A 140 -11.53 9.94 -7.45
CA PRO A 140 -11.01 11.05 -6.66
C PRO A 140 -9.87 10.55 -5.77
N SER A 141 -8.84 11.39 -5.56
CA SER A 141 -7.71 11.02 -4.72
C SER A 141 -7.15 12.20 -3.93
N VAL A 142 -6.68 11.91 -2.72
CA VAL A 142 -5.94 12.85 -1.88
C VAL A 142 -4.69 12.16 -1.35
N SER A 143 -3.54 12.84 -1.44
CA SER A 143 -2.25 12.35 -0.93
C SER A 143 -1.79 13.14 0.30
N VAL A 144 -0.79 12.60 1.01
CA VAL A 144 -0.21 13.18 2.24
C VAL A 144 -1.24 13.30 3.36
N VAL A 145 -2.10 12.27 3.49
CA VAL A 145 -3.24 12.29 4.41
C VAL A 145 -2.80 11.92 5.82
N VAL A 146 -3.13 12.79 6.79
CA VAL A 146 -2.87 12.65 8.23
C VAL A 146 -4.15 12.62 9.08
N GLY A 147 -5.33 12.65 8.47
CA GLY A 147 -6.61 12.51 9.14
C GLY A 147 -7.64 11.86 8.22
N PHE A 148 -8.47 10.95 8.77
CA PHE A 148 -9.38 10.12 7.99
C PHE A 148 -10.66 9.85 8.77
N GLU A 149 -11.79 10.20 8.18
CA GLU A 149 -13.13 9.93 8.71
C GLU A 149 -14.02 9.38 7.59
N LEU A 150 -14.66 8.23 7.82
CA LEU A 150 -15.58 7.61 6.87
C LEU A 150 -16.98 7.54 7.48
N SER A 151 -17.93 8.26 6.89
CA SER A 151 -19.34 8.25 7.28
C SER A 151 -20.22 7.87 6.09
N GLY A 152 -20.84 6.68 6.15
CA GLY A 152 -21.57 6.13 5.01
C GLY A 152 -20.63 5.94 3.79
N ASP A 153 -20.91 6.70 2.73
CA ASP A 153 -20.11 6.77 1.50
C ASP A 153 -19.23 8.03 1.41
N THR A 154 -19.31 8.89 2.41
CA THR A 154 -18.58 10.16 2.45
C THR A 154 -17.29 10.00 3.22
N LEU A 155 -16.19 10.36 2.59
CA LEU A 155 -14.85 10.34 3.12
C LEU A 155 -14.35 11.76 3.33
N LYS A 156 -14.04 12.11 4.59
CA LYS A 156 -13.41 13.39 4.96
C LYS A 156 -11.98 13.13 5.36
N VAL A 157 -11.03 13.77 4.71
CA VAL A 157 -9.60 13.60 4.96
C VAL A 157 -8.91 14.92 5.23
N LYS A 158 -7.84 14.89 6.03
CA LYS A 158 -6.95 16.02 6.28
C LYS A 158 -5.62 15.75 5.60
N ARG A 159 -5.24 16.60 4.69
CA ARG A 159 -3.95 16.59 4.00
C ARG A 159 -3.00 17.58 4.65
N GLU A 160 -1.80 17.13 4.96
CA GLU A 160 -0.73 18.00 5.42
C GLU A 160 -0.08 18.72 4.21
N VAL A 161 0.10 20.02 4.33
CA VAL A 161 0.81 20.85 3.37
C VAL A 161 1.96 21.61 4.05
N GLU A 162 2.78 22.30 3.26
CA GLU A 162 3.92 23.07 3.78
C GLU A 162 3.50 24.05 4.89
N GLY A 163 4.41 24.27 5.83
CA GLY A 163 4.18 25.16 6.97
C GLY A 163 3.27 24.59 8.07
N GLY A 164 2.97 23.27 8.05
CA GLY A 164 2.17 22.60 9.07
C GLY A 164 0.67 22.86 8.96
N SER A 165 0.21 23.50 7.89
CA SER A 165 -1.20 23.71 7.63
C SER A 165 -1.88 22.41 7.18
N LEU A 166 -3.21 22.32 7.43
CA LEU A 166 -4.02 21.18 7.01
C LEU A 166 -5.12 21.65 6.04
N GLU A 167 -5.15 21.02 4.88
CA GLU A 167 -6.30 21.13 3.98
C GLU A 167 -7.30 20.01 4.28
N VAL A 168 -8.59 20.35 4.28
CA VAL A 168 -9.68 19.39 4.51
C VAL A 168 -10.41 19.16 3.21
N TYR A 169 -10.47 17.89 2.80
CA TYR A 169 -11.20 17.46 1.62
C TYR A 169 -12.35 16.54 2.01
N GLU A 170 -13.46 16.68 1.30
CA GLU A 170 -14.58 15.77 1.37
C GLU A 170 -14.82 15.18 -0.02
N MET A 171 -14.94 13.87 -0.11
CA MET A 171 -15.17 13.14 -1.36
C MET A 171 -16.05 11.92 -1.14
N LYS A 172 -16.68 11.45 -2.19
CA LYS A 172 -17.46 10.21 -2.17
C LYS A 172 -16.58 9.01 -2.52
N THR A 173 -16.91 7.86 -1.93
CA THR A 173 -16.35 6.58 -2.38
C THR A 173 -17.02 6.16 -3.69
N PRO A 174 -16.33 5.45 -4.61
CA PRO A 174 -14.97 4.95 -4.45
C PRO A 174 -13.89 6.04 -4.57
N ALA A 175 -12.83 5.93 -3.76
CA ALA A 175 -11.77 6.92 -3.68
C ALA A 175 -10.41 6.28 -3.38
N LEU A 176 -9.31 6.98 -3.71
CA LEU A 176 -7.96 6.60 -3.34
C LEU A 176 -7.35 7.60 -2.34
N VAL A 177 -6.73 7.09 -1.28
CA VAL A 177 -6.07 7.90 -0.25
C VAL A 177 -4.63 7.43 -0.07
N ALA A 178 -3.68 8.36 -0.22
CA ALA A 178 -2.27 8.11 0.06
C ALA A 178 -1.89 8.64 1.45
N CYS A 179 -1.58 7.71 2.35
CA CYS A 179 -1.40 7.91 3.78
C CYS A 179 -0.03 8.46 4.12
N ASN A 180 0.04 9.37 5.11
CA ASN A 180 1.29 9.89 5.64
C ASN A 180 1.46 9.47 7.11
N LYS A 181 2.69 9.61 7.61
CA LYS A 181 3.01 9.50 9.03
C LYS A 181 2.15 10.50 9.82
N GLY A 182 1.62 10.04 10.96
CA GLY A 182 0.72 10.84 11.80
C GLY A 182 -0.77 10.56 11.59
N LEU A 183 -1.14 9.78 10.57
CA LEU A 183 -2.53 9.36 10.35
C LEU A 183 -3.03 8.45 11.47
N ASN A 184 -2.24 7.48 11.86
CA ASN A 184 -2.54 6.48 12.90
C ASN A 184 -1.23 5.94 13.51
N THR A 185 -1.32 4.91 14.34
CA THR A 185 -0.18 4.15 14.85
C THR A 185 -0.29 2.71 14.36
N PRO A 186 0.57 2.27 13.42
CA PRO A 186 0.55 0.91 12.92
C PRO A 186 0.71 -0.12 14.04
N ARG A 187 -0.13 -1.15 14.02
CA ARG A 187 -0.02 -2.29 14.94
C ARG A 187 1.12 -3.21 14.53
N TYR A 188 1.74 -3.84 15.50
CA TYR A 188 2.69 -4.91 15.22
C TYR A 188 1.96 -6.21 14.86
N ALA A 189 2.58 -6.99 13.96
CA ALA A 189 2.13 -8.33 13.67
C ALA A 189 2.30 -9.23 14.91
N SER A 190 1.23 -9.89 15.34
CA SER A 190 1.30 -10.84 16.46
C SER A 190 1.95 -12.16 16.01
N LEU A 191 2.57 -12.91 16.96
CA LEU A 191 3.12 -14.22 16.64
C LEU A 191 2.08 -15.18 16.02
N PRO A 192 0.85 -15.30 16.53
CA PRO A 192 -0.20 -16.08 15.86
C PRO A 192 -0.56 -15.54 14.47
N GLY A 193 -0.53 -14.21 14.26
CA GLY A 193 -0.75 -13.57 12.97
C GLY A 193 0.32 -13.98 11.95
N ILE A 194 1.60 -13.96 12.34
CA ILE A 194 2.72 -14.39 11.49
C ILE A 194 2.57 -15.87 11.10
N MET A 195 2.23 -16.73 12.05
CA MET A 195 2.01 -18.16 11.79
C MET A 195 0.85 -18.41 10.80
N LYS A 196 -0.24 -17.67 10.94
CA LYS A 196 -1.39 -17.74 10.03
C LYS A 196 -1.03 -17.20 8.64
N ALA A 197 -0.35 -16.05 8.57
CA ALA A 197 0.06 -15.43 7.32
C ALA A 197 0.95 -16.35 6.47
N LYS A 198 1.87 -17.11 7.08
CA LYS A 198 2.72 -18.07 6.37
C LYS A 198 1.93 -19.16 5.65
N LYS A 199 0.75 -19.55 6.17
CA LYS A 199 -0.10 -20.62 5.62
C LYS A 199 -1.17 -20.10 4.65
N LYS A 200 -1.47 -18.80 4.65
CA LYS A 200 -2.47 -18.23 3.74
C LYS A 200 -1.98 -18.29 2.29
N PRO A 201 -2.83 -18.68 1.34
CA PRO A 201 -2.48 -18.62 -0.08
C PRO A 201 -2.26 -17.17 -0.51
N LEU A 202 -1.38 -16.99 -1.48
CA LEU A 202 -1.21 -15.75 -2.22
C LEU A 202 -1.82 -15.95 -3.60
N THR A 203 -2.61 -14.98 -4.05
CA THR A 203 -3.05 -14.95 -5.45
C THR A 203 -1.93 -14.32 -6.28
N THR A 204 -1.53 -14.96 -7.37
CA THR A 204 -0.51 -14.42 -8.29
C THR A 204 -1.16 -14.14 -9.65
N TYR A 205 -0.88 -12.98 -10.20
CA TYR A 205 -1.32 -12.55 -11.53
C TYR A 205 -0.15 -12.22 -12.43
#